data_59252bc77a5910c99a5467d54505db94
#
_entry.id   59252bc77a5910c99a5467d54505db94
#
_cell.length_a   1.000
_cell.length_b   1.000
_cell.length_c   1.000
_cell.angle_alpha   90.00
_cell.angle_beta   90.00
_cell.angle_gamma   90.00
#
_symmetry.space_group_name_H-M   'P 1'
#
loop_
_entity.id
_entity.type
_entity.pdbx_description
1 polymer ?
#
loop_
_entity_poly.entity_id
_entity_poly.type
_entity_poly.pdbx_seq_one_letter_code
_entity_poly.pdbx_strand_id
1 'polypeptide(L)' 'MTGTALVLNEENLVVLENVEKSVYEELQGRTGTNDCICSVNNSVVHLGKVSSVLWSEDEIDWEYGY' A
#
# COMPACT_ATOMS: atom_id res chain seq x y z
N MET A 1 -1.53 11.48 6.46
CA MET A 1 -2.67 11.12 5.61
C MET A 1 -2.63 9.63 5.35
N THR A 2 -3.70 8.95 5.63
CA THR A 2 -3.75 7.51 5.51
C THR A 2 -4.67 7.08 4.38
N GLY A 3 -4.54 5.84 3.98
CA GLY A 3 -5.35 5.29 2.93
C GLY A 3 -5.09 3.82 2.78
N THR A 4 -5.51 3.27 1.65
CA THR A 4 -5.36 1.87 1.35
C THR A 4 -4.41 1.70 0.17
N ALA A 5 -3.39 0.91 0.35
CA ALA A 5 -2.45 0.59 -0.72
C ALA A 5 -2.78 -0.80 -1.23
N LEU A 6 -2.99 -0.90 -2.53
CA LEU A 6 -3.21 -2.17 -3.19
C LEU A 6 -1.91 -2.58 -3.87
N VAL A 7 -1.30 -3.62 -3.36
CA VAL A 7 0.00 -4.07 -3.83
C VAL A 7 -0.19 -5.31 -4.68
N LEU A 8 0.17 -5.19 -5.94
CA LEU A 8 0.09 -6.31 -6.87
C LEU A 8 1.47 -6.95 -6.98
N ASN A 9 1.57 -8.20 -6.54
CA ASN A 9 2.79 -8.94 -6.76
C ASN A 9 2.51 -10.04 -7.78
N GLU A 10 3.50 -10.88 -8.02
CA GLU A 10 3.38 -11.84 -9.12
C GLU A 10 2.22 -12.80 -8.95
N GLU A 11 1.85 -13.08 -7.73
CA GLU A 11 0.88 -14.14 -7.48
C GLU A 11 -0.37 -13.66 -6.79
N ASN A 12 -0.29 -12.55 -6.09
CA ASN A 12 -1.38 -12.15 -5.20
C ASN A 12 -1.60 -10.66 -5.22
N LEU A 13 -2.77 -10.30 -4.75
CA LEU A 13 -3.09 -8.92 -4.45
C LEU A 13 -3.06 -8.78 -2.93
N VAL A 14 -2.25 -7.87 -2.44
CA VAL A 14 -2.15 -7.60 -1.01
C VAL A 14 -2.78 -6.25 -0.74
N VAL A 15 -3.70 -6.22 0.20
CA VAL A 15 -4.39 -4.99 0.57
C VAL A 15 -3.82 -4.51 1.90
N LEU A 16 -3.25 -3.31 1.90
CA LEU A 16 -2.72 -2.71 3.11
C LEU A 16 -3.60 -1.54 3.49
N GLU A 17 -4.42 -1.74 4.50
CA GLU A 17 -5.37 -0.73 4.93
C GLU A 17 -4.77 0.16 6.00
N ASN A 18 -5.22 1.40 6.01
CA ASN A 18 -4.87 2.35 7.05
C ASN A 18 -3.37 2.59 7.13
N VAL A 19 -2.75 2.80 5.98
CA VAL A 19 -1.32 3.05 5.92
C VAL A 19 -1.08 4.50 5.49
N GLU A 20 0.10 5.01 5.86
CA GLU A 20 0.47 6.35 5.46
C GLU A 20 0.80 6.40 3.99
N LYS A 21 0.54 7.54 3.38
CA LYS A 21 0.85 7.72 1.97
C LYS A 21 2.34 7.57 1.70
N SER A 22 3.17 7.91 2.68
CA SER A 22 4.61 7.75 2.52
C SER A 22 4.97 6.29 2.29
N VAL A 23 4.22 5.37 2.89
CA VAL A 23 4.44 3.94 2.69
C VAL A 23 4.17 3.58 1.24
N TYR A 24 3.08 4.09 0.69
CA TYR A 24 2.75 3.87 -0.70
C TYR A 24 3.85 4.41 -1.63
N GLU A 25 4.32 5.61 -1.35
CA GLU A 25 5.35 6.21 -2.18
C GLU A 25 6.65 5.41 -2.13
N GLU A 26 6.98 4.90 -0.97
CA GLU A 26 8.15 4.07 -0.83
C GLU A 26 8.01 2.76 -1.60
N LEU A 27 6.85 2.15 -1.50
CA LEU A 27 6.59 0.91 -2.23
C LEU A 27 6.63 1.14 -3.73
N GLN A 28 6.11 2.27 -4.17
CA GLN A 28 6.10 2.58 -5.58
C GLN A 28 7.52 2.70 -6.12
N GLY A 29 8.43 3.22 -5.32
CA GLY A 29 9.82 3.32 -5.71
C GLY A 29 10.54 1.98 -5.70
N ARG A 30 9.92 0.95 -5.12
CA ARG A 30 10.54 -0.37 -5.01
C ARG A 30 9.91 -1.41 -5.92
N THR A 31 9.03 -0.97 -6.82
CA THR A 31 8.44 -1.91 -7.76
C THR A 31 9.55 -2.53 -8.60
N GLY A 32 9.41 -3.82 -8.86
CA GLY A 32 10.43 -4.56 -9.58
C GLY A 32 11.50 -5.18 -8.70
N THR A 33 11.51 -4.84 -7.42
CA THR A 33 12.45 -5.45 -6.47
C THR A 33 11.97 -6.86 -6.14
N ASN A 34 12.92 -7.79 -6.08
CA ASN A 34 12.54 -9.19 -5.87
C ASN A 34 12.06 -9.51 -4.48
N ASP A 35 12.44 -8.70 -3.51
CA ASP A 35 12.14 -9.03 -2.12
C ASP A 35 11.76 -7.76 -1.39
N CYS A 36 10.55 -7.32 -1.63
CA CYS A 36 10.08 -6.09 -1.04
C CYS A 36 9.51 -6.35 0.34
N ILE A 37 10.00 -5.63 1.32
CA ILE A 37 9.55 -5.75 2.69
C ILE A 37 9.10 -4.38 3.15
N CYS A 38 7.98 -4.33 3.82
CA CYS A 38 7.41 -3.08 4.27
C CYS A 38 6.98 -3.18 5.72
N SER A 39 7.15 -2.10 6.46
CA SER A 39 6.69 -2.03 7.83
C SER A 39 5.39 -1.25 7.89
N VAL A 40 4.34 -1.90 8.33
CA VAL A 40 3.01 -1.31 8.40
C VAL A 40 2.45 -1.54 9.78
N ASN A 41 2.07 -0.46 10.46
CA ASN A 41 1.42 -0.55 11.77
C ASN A 41 2.21 -1.42 12.74
N ASN A 42 3.52 -1.20 12.79
CA ASN A 42 4.46 -1.93 13.64
C ASN A 42 4.58 -3.40 13.29
N SER A 43 4.15 -3.78 12.12
CA SER A 43 4.29 -5.15 11.64
C SER A 43 5.09 -5.16 10.34
N VAL A 44 5.90 -6.19 10.17
CA VAL A 44 6.68 -6.34 8.96
C VAL A 44 5.89 -7.20 7.98
N VAL A 45 5.71 -6.69 6.78
CA VAL A 45 4.96 -7.37 5.74
C VAL A 45 5.90 -7.71 4.59
N HIS A 46 5.93 -8.98 4.22
CA HIS A 46 6.75 -9.45 3.11
C HIS A 46 5.88 -9.47 1.86
N LEU A 47 6.25 -8.64 0.91
CA LEU A 47 5.43 -8.48 -0.30
C LEU A 47 6.01 -9.22 -1.49
N GLY A 48 7.24 -9.68 -1.39
CA GLY A 48 7.88 -10.36 -2.50
C GLY A 48 8.15 -9.41 -3.65
N LYS A 49 7.94 -9.87 -4.86
CA LYS A 49 8.20 -9.07 -6.04
C LYS A 49 6.95 -8.27 -6.39
N VAL A 50 7.02 -6.98 -6.16
CA VAL A 50 5.89 -6.09 -6.37
C VAL A 50 5.90 -5.61 -7.81
N SER A 51 4.78 -5.81 -8.51
CA SER A 51 4.62 -5.38 -9.90
C SER A 51 4.09 -3.96 -9.97
N SER A 52 3.10 -3.65 -9.16
CA SER A 52 2.59 -2.30 -9.13
C SER A 52 1.88 -2.05 -7.81
N VAL A 53 1.69 -0.78 -7.50
CA VAL A 53 1.04 -0.38 -6.27
C VAL A 53 0.02 0.70 -6.61
N LEU A 54 -1.18 0.53 -6.12
CA LEU A 54 -2.25 1.50 -6.30
C LEU A 54 -2.58 2.11 -4.95
N TRP A 55 -3.08 3.32 -4.98
CA TRP A 55 -3.39 4.06 -3.76
C TRP A 55 -4.82 4.56 -3.79
N SER A 56 -5.49 4.39 -2.67
CA SER A 56 -6.84 4.91 -2.49
C SER A 56 -6.86 5.61 -1.13
N GLU A 57 -7.13 6.89 -1.13
CA GLU A 57 -7.15 7.65 0.11
C GLU A 57 -8.42 7.38 0.90
N ASP A 58 -8.23 7.28 2.21
CA ASP A 58 -9.36 7.07 3.09
C ASP A 58 -10.11 8.34 3.40
N GLU A 59 -9.68 9.42 2.82
CA GLU A 59 -10.25 10.71 3.10
C GLU A 59 -11.61 10.84 2.43
N ILE A 60 -12.59 10.26 3.06
CA ILE A 60 -13.93 10.32 2.53
C ILE A 60 -14.77 11.13 3.47
N ASP A 61 -15.34 12.19 2.93
CA ASP A 61 -16.15 13.08 3.72
C ASP A 61 -17.57 12.55 3.79
N TRP A 62 -17.74 11.60 4.64
CA TRP A 62 -19.05 11.01 4.79
C TRP A 62 -20.07 12.03 5.25
N GLU A 63 -19.61 13.02 6.03
CA GLU A 63 -20.50 14.01 6.55
C GLU A 63 -21.04 14.92 5.48
N TYR A 64 -20.31 15.10 4.43
CA TYR A 64 -20.80 15.96 3.36
C TYR A 64 -21.07 15.20 2.11
N GLY A 65 -21.04 13.96 2.18
CA GLY A 65 -21.24 13.18 1.01
C GLY A 65 -22.64 13.32 0.48
N TYR A 66 -23.41 13.97 1.24
CA TYR A 66 -24.78 14.20 0.85
C TYR A 66 -25.39 15.27 1.71
#